data_11f8255ad6a9bf41e483238a1c7421e2
#
_entry.id   11f8255ad6a9bf41e483238a1c7421e2
#
_cell.length_a   1.000
_cell.length_b   1.000
_cell.length_c   1.000
_cell.angle_alpha   90.00
_cell.angle_beta   90.00
_cell.angle_gamma   90.00
#
_symmetry.space_group_name_H-M   'P 1'
#
loop_
_entity.id
_entity.type
_entity.pdbx_description
1 polymer ?
#
loop_
_entity_poly.entity_id
_entity_poly.type
_entity_poly.pdbx_seq_one_letter_code
_entity_poly.pdbx_strand_id
1 'polypeptide(L)'
;MFGQDEEDGMAKVIMVQGTMSGVGKSLLAAGLCRVMRQDGYRVAPFKSQNMALNSFVTEEGLEMGRAQVMQAEAAGMKPLVCMNPVLLKPVSHTGSQVIVNGRVLGNMSAREYFAYKRNLVPDIKRAFRKLADMADVVVIE
;
A
#
# COMPACT_ATOMS: atom_id res chain seq x y z
N MET A 1 17.66 16.08 33.14
CA MET A 1 18.50 15.24 32.28
C MET A 1 17.62 14.10 31.78
N PHE A 2 16.87 14.38 30.73
CA PHE A 2 16.02 13.37 30.09
C PHE A 2 16.86 12.69 29.04
N GLY A 3 17.05 11.37 29.17
CA GLY A 3 17.78 10.56 28.21
C GLY A 3 17.15 10.73 26.82
N GLN A 4 17.96 11.06 25.83
CA GLN A 4 17.66 10.82 24.44
C GLN A 4 17.76 9.31 24.26
N ASP A 5 16.60 8.62 24.38
CA ASP A 5 16.46 7.33 23.80
C ASP A 5 16.64 7.53 22.30
N GLU A 6 17.72 7.00 21.73
CA GLU A 6 17.88 6.82 20.30
C GLU A 6 16.75 5.89 19.88
N GLU A 7 15.60 6.48 19.54
CA GLU A 7 14.52 5.75 18.84
C GLU A 7 15.12 5.24 17.53
N ASP A 8 15.34 3.95 17.51
CA ASP A 8 15.67 3.15 16.36
C ASP A 8 15.01 3.72 15.09
N GLY A 9 15.79 4.00 14.04
CA GLY A 9 15.41 4.77 12.86
C GLY A 9 14.35 4.14 11.96
N MET A 10 13.34 3.50 12.55
CA MET A 10 12.21 2.89 11.85
C MET A 10 11.06 3.91 11.73
N ALA A 11 10.47 4.00 10.53
CA ALA A 11 9.33 4.89 10.28
C ALA A 11 8.19 4.68 11.28
N LYS A 12 7.59 5.77 11.76
CA LYS A 12 6.35 5.72 12.54
C LYS A 12 5.20 5.28 11.64
N VAL A 13 4.21 4.59 12.22
CA VAL A 13 3.13 4.00 11.46
C VAL A 13 1.78 4.49 11.95
N ILE A 14 0.93 4.92 11.02
CA ILE A 14 -0.47 5.27 11.27
C ILE A 14 -1.34 4.39 10.39
N MET A 15 -2.33 3.71 10.97
CA MET A 15 -3.26 2.88 10.22
C MET A 15 -4.67 3.47 10.23
N VAL A 16 -5.21 3.69 9.03
CA VAL A 16 -6.60 4.11 8.81
C VAL A 16 -7.47 2.87 8.66
N GLN A 17 -8.36 2.66 9.61
CA GLN A 17 -9.32 1.57 9.60
C GLN A 17 -10.75 2.11 9.45
N GLY A 18 -11.66 1.28 9.00
CA GLY A 18 -13.07 1.63 8.87
C GLY A 18 -13.95 0.41 8.98
N THR A 19 -15.20 0.62 9.36
CA THR A 19 -16.18 -0.43 9.61
C THR A 19 -16.72 -1.08 8.35
N MET A 20 -16.53 -0.45 7.19
CA MET A 20 -17.02 -0.96 5.90
C MET A 20 -16.21 -0.40 4.72
N SER A 21 -16.44 -0.95 3.52
CA SER A 21 -15.91 -0.41 2.28
C SER A 21 -16.60 0.92 1.91
N GLY A 22 -15.90 1.80 1.19
CA GLY A 22 -16.48 3.04 0.68
C GLY A 22 -16.71 4.16 1.70
N VAL A 23 -16.24 4.02 2.95
CA VAL A 23 -16.39 5.05 4.01
C VAL A 23 -15.37 6.19 3.92
N GLY A 24 -14.58 6.25 2.85
CA GLY A 24 -13.63 7.34 2.64
C GLY A 24 -12.21 7.10 3.20
N LYS A 25 -11.85 5.87 3.59
CA LYS A 25 -10.50 5.56 4.10
C LYS A 25 -9.38 6.00 3.16
N SER A 26 -9.50 5.70 1.86
CA SER A 26 -8.48 6.05 0.87
C SER A 26 -8.28 7.57 0.75
N LEU A 27 -9.37 8.34 0.81
CA LEU A 27 -9.31 9.80 0.81
C LEU A 27 -8.70 10.36 2.10
N LEU A 28 -9.08 9.79 3.25
CA LEU A 28 -8.51 10.17 4.54
C LEU A 28 -7.01 9.86 4.59
N ALA A 29 -6.59 8.70 4.11
CA ALA A 29 -5.17 8.32 4.02
C ALA A 29 -4.40 9.30 3.12
N ALA A 30 -4.96 9.70 1.97
CA ALA A 30 -4.36 10.72 1.10
C ALA A 30 -4.26 12.09 1.81
N GLY A 31 -5.31 12.49 2.53
CA GLY A 31 -5.31 13.73 3.32
C GLY A 31 -4.23 13.73 4.39
N LEU A 32 -4.08 12.63 5.15
CA LEU A 32 -3.03 12.47 6.14
C LEU A 32 -1.62 12.56 5.50
N CYS A 33 -1.41 11.85 4.38
CA CYS A 33 -0.16 11.96 3.62
C CYS A 33 0.15 13.41 3.24
N ARG A 34 -0.86 14.15 2.77
CA ARG A 34 -0.70 15.55 2.37
C ARG A 34 -0.35 16.46 3.54
N VAL A 35 -1.09 16.36 4.65
CA VAL A 35 -0.87 17.20 5.83
C VAL A 35 0.52 16.95 6.43
N MET A 36 0.89 15.69 6.65
CA MET A 36 2.20 15.34 7.20
C MET A 36 3.34 15.78 6.30
N ARG A 37 3.17 15.69 4.97
CA ARG A 37 4.15 16.24 4.03
C ARG A 37 4.28 17.75 4.17
N GLN A 38 3.17 18.48 4.32
CA GLN A 38 3.19 19.93 4.53
C GLN A 38 3.88 20.31 5.84
N ASP A 39 3.79 19.45 6.86
CA ASP A 39 4.49 19.60 8.14
C ASP A 39 5.97 19.19 8.06
N GLY A 40 6.47 18.82 6.88
CA GLY A 40 7.89 18.56 6.62
C GLY A 40 8.34 17.12 6.78
N TYR A 41 7.43 16.16 7.03
CA TYR A 41 7.79 14.75 7.12
C TYR A 41 7.91 14.09 5.73
N ARG A 42 8.80 13.12 5.64
CA ARG A 42 8.82 12.16 4.52
C ARG A 42 7.73 11.11 4.79
N VAL A 43 6.70 11.09 3.97
CA VAL A 43 5.52 10.24 4.18
C VAL A 43 5.37 9.28 3.02
N ALA A 44 5.05 8.03 3.31
CA ALA A 44 4.71 7.04 2.30
C ALA A 44 3.36 6.37 2.60
N PRO A 45 2.48 6.21 1.60
CA PRO A 45 1.27 5.42 1.75
C PRO A 45 1.58 3.93 1.60
N PHE A 46 0.78 3.09 2.26
CA PHE A 46 0.87 1.64 2.11
C PHE A 46 -0.50 0.97 2.22
N LYS A 47 -0.78 0.08 1.31
CA LYS A 47 -1.91 -0.84 1.39
C LYS A 47 -1.46 -2.22 0.94
N SER A 48 -1.38 -3.16 1.86
CA SER A 48 -0.84 -4.50 1.60
C SER A 48 -1.56 -5.23 0.48
N GLN A 49 -2.90 -5.10 0.44
CA GLN A 49 -3.75 -5.69 -0.59
C GLN A 49 -4.84 -4.70 -1.00
N ASN A 50 -5.00 -4.49 -2.28
CA ASN A 50 -6.13 -3.75 -2.84
C ASN A 50 -6.94 -4.63 -3.79
N MET A 51 -8.24 -4.38 -3.87
CA MET A 51 -9.12 -4.98 -4.88
C MET A 51 -9.67 -3.84 -5.74
N ALA A 52 -9.34 -3.82 -7.02
CA ALA A 52 -9.74 -2.76 -7.93
C ALA A 52 -9.84 -3.26 -9.37
N LEU A 53 -10.86 -2.82 -10.10
CA LEU A 53 -10.98 -3.08 -11.54
C LEU A 53 -9.93 -2.32 -12.35
N ASN A 54 -9.64 -1.08 -11.92
CA ASN A 54 -8.71 -0.19 -12.61
C ASN A 54 -7.38 -0.14 -11.87
N SER A 55 -6.31 -0.31 -12.61
CA SER A 55 -4.94 -0.20 -12.13
C SER A 55 -4.21 0.97 -12.80
N PHE A 56 -3.02 1.22 -12.31
CA PHE A 56 -2.05 2.15 -12.86
C PHE A 56 -0.77 1.39 -13.17
N VAL A 57 -0.11 1.76 -14.25
CA VAL A 57 1.20 1.20 -14.60
C VAL A 57 2.26 2.25 -14.28
N THR A 58 3.23 1.88 -13.43
CA THR A 58 4.34 2.76 -13.04
C THR A 58 5.31 2.98 -14.19
N GLU A 59 6.24 3.93 -14.04
CA GLU A 59 7.31 4.16 -15.02
C GLU A 59 8.15 2.89 -15.28
N GLU A 60 8.22 1.98 -14.31
CA GLU A 60 8.93 0.70 -14.41
C GLU A 60 8.12 -0.40 -15.12
N GLY A 61 6.91 -0.10 -15.59
CA GLY A 61 6.02 -1.08 -16.20
C GLY A 61 5.34 -2.03 -15.21
N LEU A 62 5.27 -1.65 -13.94
CA LEU A 62 4.68 -2.44 -12.87
C LEU A 62 3.28 -1.94 -12.51
N GLU A 63 2.36 -2.85 -12.20
CA GLU A 63 0.95 -2.55 -11.99
C GLU A 63 0.60 -2.38 -10.51
N MET A 64 -0.14 -1.33 -10.16
CA MET A 64 -0.60 -1.05 -8.80
C MET A 64 -1.98 -0.40 -8.78
N GLY A 65 -2.61 -0.34 -7.60
CA GLY A 65 -3.91 0.27 -7.41
C GLY A 65 -3.90 1.79 -7.56
N ARG A 66 -4.89 2.36 -8.25
CA ARG A 66 -5.01 3.83 -8.47
C ARG A 66 -5.17 4.62 -7.18
N ALA A 67 -5.82 4.07 -6.16
CA ALA A 67 -5.97 4.75 -4.88
C ALA A 67 -4.60 5.05 -4.24
N GLN A 68 -3.65 4.14 -4.34
CA GLN A 68 -2.30 4.33 -3.82
C GLN A 68 -1.48 5.28 -4.68
N VAL A 69 -1.78 5.43 -5.97
CA VAL A 69 -1.20 6.48 -6.82
C VAL A 69 -1.60 7.86 -6.31
N MET A 70 -2.89 8.09 -6.07
CA MET A 70 -3.40 9.34 -5.50
C MET A 70 -2.76 9.64 -4.13
N GLN A 71 -2.61 8.63 -3.29
CA GLN A 71 -1.96 8.76 -1.98
C GLN A 71 -0.47 9.09 -2.11
N ALA A 72 0.24 8.48 -3.07
CA ALA A 72 1.63 8.79 -3.38
C ALA A 72 1.80 10.25 -3.85
N GLU A 73 0.94 10.71 -4.76
CA GLU A 73 0.92 12.10 -5.22
C GLU A 73 0.66 13.07 -4.06
N ALA A 74 -0.28 12.76 -3.17
CA ALA A 74 -0.54 13.56 -1.96
C ALA A 74 0.68 13.59 -1.03
N ALA A 75 1.40 12.49 -0.89
CA ALA A 75 2.67 12.38 -0.16
C ALA A 75 3.85 13.06 -0.89
N GLY A 76 3.67 13.47 -2.16
CA GLY A 76 4.73 14.02 -3.01
C GLY A 76 5.79 13.01 -3.43
N MET A 77 5.41 11.76 -3.49
CA MET A 77 6.25 10.67 -3.95
C MET A 77 5.81 10.21 -5.36
N LYS A 78 6.75 9.68 -6.13
CA LYS A 78 6.39 8.90 -7.31
C LYS A 78 5.68 7.62 -6.86
N PRO A 79 4.64 7.17 -7.59
CA PRO A 79 4.00 5.89 -7.32
C PRO A 79 5.01 4.74 -7.41
N LEU A 80 5.13 3.97 -6.34
CA LEU A 80 6.00 2.80 -6.25
C LEU A 80 5.15 1.56 -5.98
N VAL A 81 5.41 0.48 -6.68
CA VAL A 81 4.64 -0.76 -6.55
C VAL A 81 4.66 -1.33 -5.13
N CYS A 82 5.70 -1.06 -4.36
CA CYS A 82 5.79 -1.46 -2.95
C CYS A 82 4.74 -0.77 -2.06
N MET A 83 4.09 0.30 -2.52
CA MET A 83 2.96 0.92 -1.81
C MET A 83 1.68 0.06 -1.87
N ASN A 84 1.60 -0.84 -2.86
CA ASN A 84 0.49 -1.78 -3.02
C ASN A 84 1.03 -3.12 -3.58
N PRO A 85 1.68 -3.96 -2.76
CA PRO A 85 2.35 -5.16 -3.22
C PRO A 85 1.41 -6.24 -3.75
N VAL A 86 0.13 -6.26 -3.31
CA VAL A 86 -0.86 -7.22 -3.80
C VAL A 86 -2.07 -6.48 -4.35
N LEU A 87 -2.36 -6.70 -5.63
CA LEU A 87 -3.54 -6.18 -6.30
C LEU A 87 -4.39 -7.33 -6.84
N LEU A 88 -5.67 -7.32 -6.51
CA LEU A 88 -6.66 -8.26 -7.03
C LEU A 88 -7.55 -7.54 -8.04
N LYS A 89 -7.56 -7.99 -9.28
CA LYS A 89 -8.46 -7.49 -10.34
C LYS A 89 -9.56 -8.53 -10.58
N PRO A 90 -10.81 -8.28 -10.19
CA PRO A 90 -11.91 -9.18 -10.50
C PRO A 90 -12.00 -9.43 -12.01
N VAL A 91 -12.03 -10.70 -12.43
CA VAL A 91 -12.13 -11.09 -13.84
C VAL A 91 -13.42 -11.85 -14.13
N SER A 92 -14.11 -12.34 -13.07
CA SER A 92 -15.37 -13.03 -13.15
C SER A 92 -16.11 -12.92 -11.81
N HIS A 93 -17.33 -13.48 -11.73
CA HIS A 93 -18.09 -13.54 -10.48
C HIS A 93 -17.39 -14.36 -9.37
N THR A 94 -16.44 -15.21 -9.72
CA THR A 94 -15.82 -16.16 -8.77
C THR A 94 -14.32 -16.07 -8.67
N GLY A 95 -13.67 -15.18 -9.44
CA GLY A 95 -12.22 -15.14 -9.49
C GLY A 95 -11.63 -13.78 -9.77
N SER A 96 -10.35 -13.65 -9.45
CA SER A 96 -9.55 -12.45 -9.67
C SER A 96 -8.21 -12.81 -10.30
N GLN A 97 -7.70 -11.92 -11.15
CA GLN A 97 -6.30 -11.89 -11.51
C GLN A 97 -5.51 -11.38 -10.30
N VAL A 98 -4.57 -12.17 -9.84
CA VAL A 98 -3.69 -11.84 -8.72
C VAL A 98 -2.40 -11.24 -9.26
N ILE A 99 -2.09 -10.03 -8.83
CA ILE A 99 -0.90 -9.28 -9.21
C ILE A 99 -0.05 -9.09 -7.94
N VAL A 100 1.20 -9.51 -7.99
CA VAL A 100 2.14 -9.44 -6.87
C VAL A 100 3.36 -8.64 -7.28
N ASN A 101 3.70 -7.62 -6.51
CA ASN A 101 4.78 -6.69 -6.81
C ASN A 101 4.73 -6.15 -8.26
N GLY A 102 3.50 -5.84 -8.72
CA GLY A 102 3.23 -5.28 -10.04
C GLY A 102 3.24 -6.26 -11.21
N ARG A 103 3.39 -7.56 -10.97
CA ARG A 103 3.43 -8.59 -12.00
C ARG A 103 2.30 -9.61 -11.82
N VAL A 104 1.71 -10.02 -12.92
CA VAL A 104 0.64 -11.03 -12.89
C VAL A 104 1.20 -12.37 -12.40
N LEU A 105 0.63 -12.87 -11.32
CA LEU A 105 0.92 -14.21 -10.80
C LEU A 105 0.03 -15.26 -11.48
N GLY A 106 -1.24 -14.94 -11.69
CA GLY A 106 -2.23 -15.81 -12.32
C GLY A 106 -3.66 -15.47 -11.90
N ASN A 107 -4.61 -16.23 -12.41
CA ASN A 107 -6.02 -16.13 -12.00
C ASN A 107 -6.30 -17.14 -10.90
N MET A 108 -7.02 -16.71 -9.87
CA MET A 108 -7.41 -17.55 -8.74
C MET A 108 -8.87 -17.30 -8.39
N SER A 109 -9.56 -18.36 -8.05
CA SER A 109 -10.85 -18.26 -7.35
C SER A 109 -10.64 -17.68 -5.94
N ALA A 110 -11.70 -17.21 -5.31
CA ALA A 110 -11.64 -16.70 -3.93
C ALA A 110 -11.10 -17.78 -2.95
N ARG A 111 -11.47 -19.05 -3.16
CA ARG A 111 -11.02 -20.17 -2.33
C ARG A 111 -9.51 -20.42 -2.48
N GLU A 112 -9.02 -20.45 -3.73
CA GLU A 112 -7.61 -20.65 -4.04
C GLU A 112 -6.78 -19.51 -3.47
N TYR A 113 -7.22 -18.26 -3.68
CA TYR A 113 -6.54 -17.09 -3.14
C TYR A 113 -6.51 -17.12 -1.61
N PHE A 114 -7.60 -17.47 -0.94
CA PHE A 114 -7.64 -17.57 0.51
C PHE A 114 -6.63 -18.58 1.06
N ALA A 115 -6.45 -19.71 0.39
CA ALA A 115 -5.43 -20.71 0.75
C ALA A 115 -4.01 -20.18 0.48
N TYR A 116 -3.83 -19.46 -0.62
CA TYR A 116 -2.52 -19.00 -1.09
C TYR A 116 -2.00 -17.74 -0.37
N LYS A 117 -2.88 -16.84 0.07
CA LYS A 117 -2.52 -15.48 0.55
C LYS A 117 -1.46 -15.45 1.66
N ARG A 118 -1.36 -16.51 2.47
CA ARG A 118 -0.32 -16.61 3.50
C ARG A 118 1.09 -16.63 2.92
N ASN A 119 1.26 -17.15 1.71
CA ASN A 119 2.54 -17.21 1.02
C ASN A 119 3.01 -15.81 0.57
N LEU A 120 2.11 -14.82 0.53
CA LEU A 120 2.41 -13.45 0.16
C LEU A 120 2.93 -12.59 1.32
N VAL A 121 2.86 -13.09 2.56
CA VAL A 121 3.32 -12.35 3.76
C VAL A 121 4.78 -11.90 3.66
N PRO A 122 5.74 -12.71 3.18
CA PRO A 122 7.11 -12.26 2.99
C PRO A 122 7.24 -11.10 2.00
N ASP A 123 6.47 -11.14 0.88
CA ASP A 123 6.45 -10.08 -0.12
C ASP A 123 5.90 -8.76 0.45
N ILE A 124 4.80 -8.85 1.18
CA ILE A 124 4.17 -7.71 1.85
C ILE A 124 5.15 -7.08 2.86
N LYS A 125 5.82 -7.89 3.67
CA LYS A 125 6.80 -7.40 4.65
C LYS A 125 8.00 -6.73 3.98
N ARG A 126 8.52 -7.29 2.88
CA ARG A 126 9.62 -6.67 2.12
C ARG A 126 9.20 -5.31 1.54
N ALA A 127 8.01 -5.25 0.96
CA ALA A 127 7.45 -4.01 0.40
C ALA A 127 7.30 -2.93 1.49
N PHE A 128 6.75 -3.29 2.65
CA PHE A 128 6.61 -2.39 3.78
C PHE A 128 7.96 -1.87 4.28
N ARG A 129 8.94 -2.75 4.50
CA ARG A 129 10.29 -2.35 4.96
C ARG A 129 10.93 -1.39 3.99
N LYS A 130 10.84 -1.65 2.68
CA LYS A 130 11.35 -0.74 1.65
C LYS A 130 10.78 0.67 1.78
N LEU A 131 9.49 0.81 2.11
CA LEU A 131 8.87 2.12 2.35
C LEU A 131 9.30 2.72 3.69
N ALA A 132 9.37 1.92 4.74
CA ALA A 132 9.79 2.36 6.06
C ALA A 132 11.23 2.91 6.06
N ASP A 133 12.11 2.37 5.22
CA ASP A 133 13.49 2.87 5.04
C ASP A 133 13.54 4.23 4.31
N MET A 134 12.49 4.60 3.58
CA MET A 134 12.45 5.84 2.79
C MET A 134 11.64 6.97 3.45
N ALA A 135 10.86 6.67 4.48
CA ALA A 135 9.89 7.57 5.07
C ALA A 135 10.10 7.73 6.58
N ASP A 136 9.67 8.87 7.12
CA ASP A 136 9.58 9.10 8.57
C ASP A 136 8.24 8.58 9.11
N VAL A 137 7.21 8.57 8.24
CA VAL A 137 5.86 8.07 8.55
C VAL A 137 5.32 7.23 7.41
N VAL A 138 4.76 6.06 7.74
CA VAL A 138 4.00 5.24 6.80
C VAL A 138 2.52 5.29 7.17
N VAL A 139 1.68 5.74 6.23
CA VAL A 139 0.22 5.76 6.38
C VAL A 139 -0.36 4.50 5.74
N ILE A 140 -0.91 3.62 6.56
CA ILE A 140 -1.47 2.33 6.15
C ILE A 140 -2.99 2.46 6.00
N GLU A 141 -3.50 1.90 4.92
CA GLU A 141 -4.94 1.72 4.70
C GLU A 141 -5.33 0.23 4.70
#